data_b509a2af58113523e3388647e20c6b50
#
_entry.id   b509a2af58113523e3388647e20c6b50
#
_cell.length_a   1.000
_cell.length_b   1.000
_cell.length_c   1.000
_cell.angle_alpha   90.00
_cell.angle_beta   90.00
_cell.angle_gamma   90.00
#
_symmetry.space_group_name_H-M   'P 1'
#
loop_
_entity.id
_entity.type
_entity.pdbx_description
1 polymer ?
#
loop_
_entity_poly.entity_id
_entity_poly.type
_entity_poly.pdbx_seq_one_letter_code
_entity_poly.pdbx_strand_id
1 'polypeptide(L)'
;MRAGLTDAVIAPGSRSTPLAVALAREGRIAVHVRLDERSAAFFALGIGLATGRPAVLVTTSGTAAVEVHAAVVEAHLSRVPMIVCTADRPPELHHVGAPQTIEQAGLFAGALRWAVDPGVPDEAARGSWRSLGSRLVAEATAGPMGPGPVHANLAFREPLLRAPVELPPGRRNGRPWHRADPVRRLPEPASMDALVGLVRPAARGLIIAGSGAGRPEVIRRLAAALGWPVLADPRSGARTPGEPGAPTVAAADGLLRVESFARGHMPEIVLRLGEPWASKVMAAWLASSAAAGALEVLVDPHWAWRDPGREADVVLAADPDHVMEALLLRVPEGAGAGRSAMAAPSSWSAGWAEAEASAQRAIEGVLSRHGEATEPGVARALFAWSPPGSTLVASSSMPLRDLEWFAAPRSDPPRVLANRGANGIDGVASTTLGVAAAAADMGGPVVGLLGDLAFLHDSSALVRGRREPTLPAVLVVVDNGGGGIFSFLPQASELEEGLFERLFGTPQKIDVADLARAAGCDTIEVASRQELPTHLDSALGYAARRGPTVVVVRTDRKANTALHSELEAEVALALS
;
A
#
# COMPACT_ATOMS: atom_id res chain seq x y z
N MET A 1 1.37 6.33 -24.24
CA MET A 1 -0.08 6.47 -24.44
C MET A 1 -0.71 5.26 -25.14
N ARG A 2 -0.39 4.90 -26.39
CA ARG A 2 -1.00 3.69 -27.01
C ARG A 2 -0.72 2.40 -26.23
N ALA A 3 0.29 2.39 -25.36
CA ALA A 3 0.61 1.31 -24.43
C ALA A 3 -0.02 1.46 -23.04
N GLY A 4 -0.93 2.43 -22.84
CA GLY A 4 -1.67 2.60 -21.58
C GLY A 4 -1.16 3.70 -20.66
N LEU A 5 -0.17 4.50 -21.08
CA LEU A 5 0.30 5.65 -20.28
C LEU A 5 -0.73 6.79 -20.34
N THR A 6 -1.14 7.29 -19.18
CA THR A 6 -2.15 8.36 -19.01
C THR A 6 -1.63 9.56 -18.25
N ASP A 7 -0.61 9.41 -17.42
CA ASP A 7 -0.16 10.41 -16.47
C ASP A 7 1.35 10.66 -16.54
N ALA A 8 1.74 11.91 -16.36
CA ALA A 8 3.12 12.35 -16.21
C ALA A 8 3.25 13.30 -15.03
N VAL A 9 4.22 13.04 -14.17
CA VAL A 9 4.57 13.88 -13.02
C VAL A 9 5.90 14.55 -13.32
N ILE A 10 5.95 15.87 -13.28
CA ILE A 10 7.11 16.66 -13.71
C ILE A 10 7.61 17.51 -12.55
N ALA A 11 8.86 17.28 -12.13
CA ALA A 11 9.59 18.25 -11.32
C ALA A 11 10.29 19.26 -12.24
N PRO A 12 10.11 20.58 -12.00
CA PRO A 12 10.63 21.61 -12.90
C PRO A 12 12.15 21.62 -12.98
N GLY A 13 12.69 21.75 -14.21
CA GLY A 13 14.14 21.86 -14.39
C GLY A 13 14.50 22.11 -15.85
N SER A 14 15.66 22.75 -16.09
CA SER A 14 16.06 23.19 -17.42
C SER A 14 16.40 22.01 -18.35
N ARG A 15 17.19 21.02 -17.87
CA ARG A 15 17.65 19.91 -18.74
C ARG A 15 16.52 19.00 -19.20
N SER A 16 15.44 18.91 -18.42
CA SER A 16 14.23 18.13 -18.75
C SER A 16 13.28 18.84 -19.70
N THR A 17 13.57 20.10 -20.13
CA THR A 17 12.69 20.89 -21.00
C THR A 17 12.18 20.14 -22.24
N PRO A 18 13.01 19.41 -23.02
CA PRO A 18 12.53 18.71 -24.21
C PRO A 18 11.44 17.71 -23.89
N LEU A 19 11.61 16.96 -22.81
CA LEU A 19 10.67 15.91 -22.38
C LEU A 19 9.40 16.51 -21.77
N ALA A 20 9.54 17.48 -20.86
CA ALA A 20 8.42 18.16 -20.21
C ALA A 20 7.49 18.83 -21.23
N VAL A 21 8.06 19.57 -22.20
CA VAL A 21 7.30 20.24 -23.26
C VAL A 21 6.62 19.22 -24.18
N ALA A 22 7.29 18.13 -24.52
CA ALA A 22 6.71 17.09 -25.37
C ALA A 22 5.52 16.41 -24.69
N LEU A 23 5.62 16.07 -23.39
CA LEU A 23 4.53 15.50 -22.61
C LEU A 23 3.35 16.47 -22.48
N ALA A 24 3.62 17.74 -22.15
CA ALA A 24 2.57 18.76 -22.01
C ALA A 24 1.83 19.04 -23.33
N ARG A 25 2.52 19.00 -24.48
CA ARG A 25 1.91 19.20 -25.81
C ARG A 25 1.13 18.02 -26.35
N GLU A 26 1.32 16.83 -25.75
CA GLU A 26 0.62 15.62 -26.23
C GLU A 26 -0.91 15.71 -26.04
N GLY A 27 -1.39 16.42 -25.03
CA GLY A 27 -2.81 16.73 -24.80
C GLY A 27 -3.68 15.56 -24.33
N ARG A 28 -3.18 14.33 -24.40
CA ARG A 28 -3.86 13.10 -23.95
C ARG A 28 -3.23 12.52 -22.67
N ILE A 29 -2.20 13.16 -22.16
CA ILE A 29 -1.54 12.83 -20.90
C ILE A 29 -1.94 13.90 -19.88
N ALA A 30 -2.43 13.49 -18.73
CA ALA A 30 -2.59 14.36 -17.58
C ALA A 30 -1.19 14.70 -17.03
N VAL A 31 -0.86 15.99 -17.02
CA VAL A 31 0.43 16.46 -16.52
C VAL A 31 0.24 17.05 -15.14
N HIS A 32 1.02 16.57 -14.18
CA HIS A 32 1.04 17.02 -12.80
C HIS A 32 2.41 17.62 -12.48
N VAL A 33 2.45 18.90 -12.12
CA VAL A 33 3.70 19.58 -11.77
C VAL A 33 3.86 19.57 -10.24
N ARG A 34 5.01 19.09 -9.77
CA ARG A 34 5.37 19.05 -8.35
C ARG A 34 6.73 19.68 -8.15
N LEU A 35 6.85 20.54 -7.13
CA LEU A 35 8.08 21.32 -6.92
C LEU A 35 9.22 20.46 -6.36
N ASP A 36 8.91 19.60 -5.40
CA ASP A 36 9.83 18.71 -4.69
C ASP A 36 9.88 17.36 -5.43
N GLU A 37 11.05 16.92 -5.83
CA GLU A 37 11.25 15.69 -6.62
C GLU A 37 10.88 14.44 -5.84
N ARG A 38 11.13 14.39 -4.55
CA ARG A 38 10.71 13.29 -3.68
C ARG A 38 9.19 13.19 -3.63
N SER A 39 8.50 14.30 -3.39
CA SER A 39 7.04 14.37 -3.42
C SER A 39 6.49 14.02 -4.81
N ALA A 40 7.14 14.46 -5.90
CA ALA A 40 6.77 14.09 -7.26
C ALA A 40 6.84 12.57 -7.47
N ALA A 41 7.88 11.93 -6.94
CA ALA A 41 8.08 10.49 -7.08
C ALA A 41 7.04 9.67 -6.29
N PHE A 42 6.73 10.05 -5.06
CA PHE A 42 5.66 9.41 -4.28
C PHE A 42 4.26 9.70 -4.83
N PHE A 43 4.06 10.85 -5.47
CA PHE A 43 2.83 11.13 -6.20
C PHE A 43 2.68 10.18 -7.40
N ALA A 44 3.74 9.97 -8.18
CA ALA A 44 3.74 9.00 -9.28
C ALA A 44 3.53 7.56 -8.77
N LEU A 45 4.11 7.21 -7.62
CA LEU A 45 3.85 5.95 -6.91
C LEU A 45 2.35 5.79 -6.61
N GLY A 46 1.71 6.85 -6.08
CA GLY A 46 0.28 6.85 -5.76
C GLY A 46 -0.61 6.55 -6.98
N ILE A 47 -0.31 7.14 -8.13
CA ILE A 47 -1.01 6.84 -9.39
C ILE A 47 -0.83 5.36 -9.77
N GLY A 48 0.41 4.87 -9.73
CA GLY A 48 0.71 3.47 -10.03
C GLY A 48 0.03 2.49 -9.08
N LEU A 49 0.03 2.80 -7.78
CA LEU A 49 -0.61 1.99 -6.73
C LEU A 49 -2.14 1.92 -6.89
N ALA A 50 -2.75 3.03 -7.28
CA ALA A 50 -4.19 3.12 -7.51
C ALA A 50 -4.64 2.35 -8.74
N THR A 51 -3.92 2.50 -9.86
CA THR A 51 -4.38 2.10 -11.19
C THR A 51 -3.73 0.84 -11.74
N GLY A 52 -2.59 0.42 -11.17
CA GLY A 52 -1.74 -0.62 -11.78
C GLY A 52 -1.06 -0.17 -13.09
N ARG A 53 -1.18 1.10 -13.47
CA ARG A 53 -0.53 1.69 -14.66
C ARG A 53 0.61 2.60 -14.24
N PRO A 54 1.75 2.62 -14.96
CA PRO A 54 2.84 3.50 -14.61
C PRO A 54 2.49 4.97 -14.90
N ALA A 55 2.84 5.87 -13.98
CA ALA A 55 3.05 7.27 -14.33
C ALA A 55 4.48 7.49 -14.79
N VAL A 56 4.70 8.45 -15.70
CA VAL A 56 6.05 8.92 -16.05
C VAL A 56 6.46 10.02 -15.08
N LEU A 57 7.51 9.76 -14.32
CA LEU A 57 8.16 10.77 -13.50
C LEU A 57 9.31 11.39 -14.29
N VAL A 58 9.35 12.72 -14.34
CA VAL A 58 10.38 13.48 -15.04
C VAL A 58 11.12 14.38 -14.08
N THR A 59 12.44 14.23 -14.01
CA THR A 59 13.33 15.13 -13.27
C THR A 59 14.39 15.74 -14.18
N THR A 60 14.96 16.86 -13.75
CA THR A 60 16.19 17.37 -14.33
C THR A 60 17.39 16.51 -13.84
N SER A 61 18.60 16.90 -14.18
CA SER A 61 19.83 16.18 -13.79
C SER A 61 20.34 16.59 -12.41
N GLY A 62 21.32 15.85 -11.92
CA GLY A 62 22.00 16.12 -10.67
C GLY A 62 21.20 15.58 -9.46
N THR A 63 21.17 16.32 -8.36
CA THR A 63 20.51 15.87 -7.12
C THR A 63 19.01 15.63 -7.28
N ALA A 64 18.34 16.30 -8.21
CA ALA A 64 16.95 16.04 -8.57
C ALA A 64 16.68 14.56 -8.90
N ALA A 65 17.63 13.90 -9.60
CA ALA A 65 17.54 12.46 -9.87
C ALA A 65 17.75 11.61 -8.62
N VAL A 66 18.57 12.07 -7.66
CA VAL A 66 18.83 11.35 -6.40
C VAL A 66 17.62 11.39 -5.47
N GLU A 67 16.93 12.52 -5.38
CA GLU A 67 15.79 12.74 -4.49
C GLU A 67 14.63 11.75 -4.72
N VAL A 68 14.50 11.18 -5.91
CA VAL A 68 13.40 10.24 -6.20
C VAL A 68 13.67 8.80 -5.74
N HIS A 69 14.87 8.50 -5.25
CA HIS A 69 15.33 7.13 -4.95
C HIS A 69 14.44 6.43 -3.90
N ALA A 70 14.00 7.14 -2.87
CA ALA A 70 13.14 6.56 -1.83
C ALA A 70 11.85 5.98 -2.42
N ALA A 71 11.17 6.71 -3.30
CA ALA A 71 9.97 6.24 -3.97
C ALA A 71 10.25 5.10 -4.97
N VAL A 72 11.42 5.09 -5.61
CA VAL A 72 11.83 3.99 -6.50
C VAL A 72 12.02 2.70 -5.70
N VAL A 73 12.65 2.75 -4.53
CA VAL A 73 12.79 1.59 -3.63
C VAL A 73 11.42 1.10 -3.17
N GLU A 74 10.54 2.00 -2.74
CA GLU A 74 9.16 1.66 -2.35
C GLU A 74 8.41 1.00 -3.52
N ALA A 75 8.46 1.58 -4.73
CA ALA A 75 7.83 1.04 -5.93
C ALA A 75 8.37 -0.36 -6.28
N HIS A 76 9.68 -0.58 -6.13
CA HIS A 76 10.32 -1.87 -6.37
C HIS A 76 9.78 -2.96 -5.43
N LEU A 77 9.77 -2.68 -4.14
CA LEU A 77 9.37 -3.62 -3.10
C LEU A 77 7.84 -3.86 -3.10
N SER A 78 7.04 -2.81 -3.32
CA SER A 78 5.57 -2.89 -3.42
C SER A 78 5.07 -3.33 -4.80
N ARG A 79 5.97 -3.56 -5.78
CA ARG A 79 5.62 -3.91 -7.17
C ARG A 79 4.64 -2.95 -7.82
N VAL A 80 4.90 -1.66 -7.64
CA VAL A 80 4.13 -0.59 -8.25
C VAL A 80 4.81 -0.16 -9.54
N PRO A 81 4.12 -0.18 -10.69
CA PRO A 81 4.70 0.23 -11.95
C PRO A 81 5.00 1.74 -11.95
N MET A 82 6.20 2.12 -12.34
CA MET A 82 6.66 3.50 -12.44
C MET A 82 7.69 3.65 -13.56
N ILE A 83 7.66 4.74 -14.31
CA ILE A 83 8.66 5.05 -15.32
C ILE A 83 9.41 6.31 -14.88
N VAL A 84 10.67 6.16 -14.49
CA VAL A 84 11.54 7.26 -14.08
C VAL A 84 12.36 7.72 -15.27
N CYS A 85 12.17 8.97 -15.69
CA CYS A 85 12.91 9.62 -16.76
C CYS A 85 13.77 10.75 -16.17
N THR A 86 15.05 10.50 -15.99
CA THR A 86 16.01 11.51 -15.56
C THR A 86 16.64 12.16 -16.79
N ALA A 87 16.53 13.48 -16.88
CA ALA A 87 17.26 14.20 -17.91
C ALA A 87 18.73 14.32 -17.51
N ASP A 88 19.64 14.16 -18.47
CA ASP A 88 21.07 14.19 -18.20
C ASP A 88 21.83 15.12 -19.14
N ARG A 89 23.08 15.45 -18.77
CA ARG A 89 24.05 16.11 -19.64
C ARG A 89 24.54 15.14 -20.71
N PRO A 90 24.93 15.66 -21.88
CA PRO A 90 25.54 14.81 -22.91
C PRO A 90 26.96 14.35 -22.47
N PRO A 91 27.48 13.26 -23.02
CA PRO A 91 28.74 12.64 -22.57
C PRO A 91 29.95 13.59 -22.51
N GLU A 92 30.02 14.57 -23.39
CA GLU A 92 31.10 15.56 -23.42
C GLU A 92 31.13 16.49 -22.19
N LEU A 93 30.10 16.50 -21.36
CA LEU A 93 30.02 17.27 -20.11
C LEU A 93 30.24 16.41 -18.87
N HIS A 94 30.41 15.10 -19.01
CA HIS A 94 30.67 14.21 -17.87
C HIS A 94 32.15 14.29 -17.46
N HIS A 95 32.42 14.19 -16.15
CA HIS A 95 33.74 14.16 -15.53
C HIS A 95 34.66 15.36 -15.80
N VAL A 96 34.09 16.49 -16.22
CA VAL A 96 34.80 17.73 -16.50
C VAL A 96 34.39 18.90 -15.59
N GLY A 97 33.69 18.63 -14.49
CA GLY A 97 33.21 19.64 -13.55
C GLY A 97 32.05 20.47 -14.08
N ALA A 98 31.31 20.01 -15.10
CA ALA A 98 30.15 20.71 -15.60
C ALA A 98 29.06 20.81 -14.50
N PRO A 99 28.40 21.99 -14.36
CA PRO A 99 27.39 22.20 -13.31
C PRO A 99 26.24 21.19 -13.38
N GLN A 100 25.80 20.70 -12.23
CA GLN A 100 24.62 19.82 -12.08
C GLN A 100 24.76 18.51 -12.90
N THR A 101 25.97 17.97 -12.97
CA THR A 101 26.32 16.73 -13.65
C THR A 101 26.84 15.72 -12.62
N ILE A 102 26.21 14.58 -12.55
CA ILE A 102 26.59 13.44 -11.70
C ILE A 102 26.52 12.16 -12.53
N GLU A 103 27.03 11.05 -12.00
CA GLU A 103 26.81 9.73 -12.61
C GLU A 103 25.36 9.29 -12.34
N GLN A 104 24.52 9.31 -13.40
CA GLN A 104 23.10 8.95 -13.30
C GLN A 104 22.83 7.54 -13.85
N ALA A 105 23.68 7.05 -14.74
CA ALA A 105 23.58 5.68 -15.21
C ALA A 105 23.78 4.70 -14.04
N GLY A 106 22.82 3.82 -13.82
CA GLY A 106 22.87 2.88 -12.69
C GLY A 106 22.51 3.45 -11.33
N LEU A 107 22.09 4.72 -11.21
CA LEU A 107 21.75 5.39 -9.94
C LEU A 107 20.77 4.59 -9.06
N PHE A 108 19.83 3.88 -9.66
CA PHE A 108 18.82 3.08 -8.98
C PHE A 108 19.09 1.57 -9.06
N ALA A 109 20.34 1.16 -9.31
CA ALA A 109 20.71 -0.25 -9.45
C ALA A 109 20.21 -1.09 -8.26
N GLY A 110 19.67 -2.27 -8.55
CA GLY A 110 19.06 -3.15 -7.55
C GLY A 110 17.58 -2.85 -7.22
N ALA A 111 17.08 -1.66 -7.55
CA ALA A 111 15.69 -1.27 -7.30
C ALA A 111 14.86 -1.11 -8.58
N LEU A 112 15.27 -1.68 -9.70
CA LEU A 112 14.60 -1.53 -11.00
C LEU A 112 14.22 -2.88 -11.60
N ARG A 113 13.19 -2.84 -12.47
CA ARG A 113 12.88 -3.94 -13.39
C ARG A 113 13.77 -3.88 -14.64
N TRP A 114 14.04 -2.67 -15.11
CA TRP A 114 14.89 -2.43 -16.27
C TRP A 114 15.43 -1.00 -16.24
N ALA A 115 16.64 -0.82 -16.79
CA ALA A 115 17.24 0.49 -16.98
C ALA A 115 17.76 0.63 -18.41
N VAL A 116 17.76 1.85 -18.93
CA VAL A 116 18.29 2.18 -20.24
C VAL A 116 18.88 3.57 -20.27
N ASP A 117 20.05 3.70 -20.90
CA ASP A 117 20.65 4.95 -21.31
C ASP A 117 20.83 4.89 -22.85
N PRO A 118 19.90 5.51 -23.60
CA PRO A 118 19.94 5.46 -25.07
C PRO A 118 20.93 6.47 -25.67
N GLY A 119 21.64 7.22 -24.85
CA GLY A 119 22.51 8.31 -25.26
C GLY A 119 21.74 9.56 -25.70
N VAL A 120 22.45 10.46 -26.40
CA VAL A 120 21.85 11.71 -26.92
C VAL A 120 20.93 11.37 -28.10
N PRO A 121 19.71 11.91 -28.15
CA PRO A 121 18.81 11.72 -29.28
C PRO A 121 19.44 12.17 -30.60
N ASP A 122 19.38 11.31 -31.60
CA ASP A 122 19.94 11.53 -32.93
C ASP A 122 18.94 11.06 -33.98
N GLU A 123 18.99 11.68 -35.18
CA GLU A 123 18.06 11.39 -36.26
C GLU A 123 18.22 9.95 -36.77
N ALA A 124 19.43 9.37 -36.73
CA ALA A 124 19.65 7.99 -37.12
C ALA A 124 18.93 6.99 -36.18
N ALA A 125 18.77 7.34 -34.90
CA ALA A 125 18.04 6.54 -33.91
C ALA A 125 16.52 6.74 -33.92
N ARG A 126 16.01 7.68 -34.75
CA ARG A 126 14.60 8.08 -34.77
C ARG A 126 13.62 6.91 -34.90
N GLY A 127 13.97 5.87 -35.66
CA GLY A 127 13.15 4.68 -35.84
C GLY A 127 12.94 3.87 -34.54
N SER A 128 13.83 3.96 -33.55
CA SER A 128 13.79 3.22 -32.30
C SER A 128 12.92 3.88 -31.20
N TRP A 129 12.66 5.19 -31.26
CA TRP A 129 12.02 5.95 -30.16
C TRP A 129 10.66 5.42 -29.74
N ARG A 130 9.83 4.98 -30.71
CA ARG A 130 8.52 4.39 -30.39
C ARG A 130 8.65 3.03 -29.73
N SER A 131 9.65 2.27 -30.13
CA SER A 131 9.98 0.98 -29.52
C SER A 131 10.43 1.16 -28.09
N LEU A 132 11.35 2.09 -27.85
CA LEU A 132 11.85 2.43 -26.51
C LEU A 132 10.70 2.83 -25.57
N GLY A 133 9.88 3.81 -25.98
CA GLY A 133 8.74 4.26 -25.15
C GLY A 133 7.71 3.14 -24.87
N SER A 134 7.47 2.24 -25.83
CA SER A 134 6.58 1.10 -25.63
C SER A 134 7.18 0.04 -24.72
N ARG A 135 8.51 -0.17 -24.79
CA ARG A 135 9.24 -1.12 -23.94
C ARG A 135 9.29 -0.65 -22.49
N LEU A 136 9.49 0.65 -22.23
CA LEU A 136 9.43 1.20 -20.87
C LEU A 136 8.11 0.84 -20.16
N VAL A 137 6.99 0.97 -20.86
CA VAL A 137 5.69 0.58 -20.29
C VAL A 137 5.62 -0.94 -20.07
N ALA A 138 6.06 -1.73 -21.05
CA ALA A 138 6.02 -3.20 -20.97
C ALA A 138 6.86 -3.73 -19.80
N GLU A 139 8.10 -3.25 -19.66
CA GLU A 139 9.00 -3.67 -18.55
C GLU A 139 8.47 -3.21 -17.18
N ALA A 140 7.82 -2.03 -17.12
CA ALA A 140 7.22 -1.55 -15.88
C ALA A 140 5.99 -2.38 -15.44
N THR A 141 5.24 -2.98 -16.37
CA THR A 141 3.94 -3.62 -16.08
C THR A 141 3.93 -5.13 -16.21
N ALA A 142 4.70 -5.68 -17.13
CA ALA A 142 4.56 -7.08 -17.58
C ALA A 142 5.86 -7.90 -17.46
N GLY A 143 6.90 -7.36 -16.84
CA GLY A 143 8.17 -8.05 -16.66
C GLY A 143 8.06 -9.32 -15.78
N PRO A 144 9.01 -10.25 -15.87
CA PRO A 144 8.95 -11.56 -15.19
C PRO A 144 9.01 -11.47 -13.66
N MET A 145 9.51 -10.37 -13.10
CA MET A 145 9.54 -10.12 -11.66
C MET A 145 8.28 -9.38 -11.15
N GLY A 146 7.23 -9.31 -11.98
CA GLY A 146 6.04 -8.50 -11.71
C GLY A 146 6.27 -7.01 -11.98
N PRO A 147 5.21 -6.19 -11.81
CA PRO A 147 5.29 -4.76 -12.01
C PRO A 147 6.39 -4.11 -11.15
N GLY A 148 6.84 -2.93 -11.56
CA GLY A 148 7.81 -2.18 -10.78
C GLY A 148 8.44 -1.03 -11.56
N PRO A 149 9.39 -0.30 -10.95
CA PRO A 149 10.01 0.85 -11.57
C PRO A 149 10.99 0.47 -12.67
N VAL A 150 11.02 1.31 -13.71
CA VAL A 150 12.02 1.29 -14.77
C VAL A 150 12.66 2.67 -14.88
N HIS A 151 13.92 2.72 -15.32
CA HIS A 151 14.65 3.97 -15.45
C HIS A 151 15.12 4.21 -16.89
N ALA A 152 14.88 5.41 -17.39
CA ALA A 152 15.47 5.92 -18.63
C ALA A 152 16.30 7.16 -18.30
N ASN A 153 17.62 7.04 -18.40
CA ASN A 153 18.53 8.19 -18.32
C ASN A 153 18.63 8.84 -19.71
N LEU A 154 18.17 10.08 -19.85
CA LEU A 154 17.96 10.72 -21.14
C LEU A 154 18.87 11.95 -21.28
N ALA A 155 19.97 11.80 -21.99
CA ALA A 155 20.92 12.88 -22.25
C ALA A 155 20.37 13.85 -23.31
N PHE A 156 20.39 15.15 -23.01
CA PHE A 156 19.97 16.21 -23.94
C PHE A 156 21.07 17.22 -24.16
N ARG A 157 21.34 17.51 -25.44
CA ARG A 157 22.30 18.54 -25.88
C ARG A 157 21.56 19.84 -26.23
N GLU A 158 22.18 20.96 -25.96
CA GLU A 158 21.62 22.25 -26.31
C GLU A 158 21.57 22.46 -27.85
N PRO A 159 20.62 23.25 -28.34
CA PRO A 159 19.53 23.94 -27.62
C PRO A 159 18.41 23.01 -27.18
N LEU A 160 17.90 23.22 -25.95
CA LEU A 160 16.88 22.36 -25.32
C LEU A 160 15.47 22.63 -25.87
N LEU A 161 15.22 23.82 -26.40
CA LEU A 161 13.99 24.17 -27.10
C LEU A 161 14.25 24.17 -28.60
N ARG A 162 13.63 23.28 -29.32
CA ARG A 162 13.64 23.20 -30.77
C ARG A 162 12.23 23.13 -31.33
N ALA A 163 12.08 23.45 -32.60
CA ALA A 163 10.83 23.23 -33.31
C ALA A 163 10.45 21.74 -33.24
N PRO A 164 9.16 21.42 -33.09
CA PRO A 164 8.71 20.03 -33.12
C PRO A 164 9.13 19.34 -34.40
N VAL A 165 9.69 18.16 -34.30
CA VAL A 165 10.02 17.31 -35.45
C VAL A 165 8.87 16.33 -35.65
N GLU A 166 8.51 16.05 -36.90
CA GLU A 166 7.52 15.03 -37.19
C GLU A 166 7.98 13.66 -36.71
N LEU A 167 7.16 13.01 -35.87
CA LEU A 167 7.47 11.71 -35.35
C LEU A 167 7.34 10.63 -36.44
N PRO A 168 8.15 9.56 -36.39
CA PRO A 168 7.96 8.40 -37.27
C PRO A 168 6.52 7.92 -37.25
N PRO A 169 5.97 7.37 -38.36
CA PRO A 169 4.61 6.86 -38.38
C PRO A 169 4.41 5.77 -37.32
N GLY A 170 3.29 5.80 -36.63
CA GLY A 170 2.90 4.79 -35.66
C GLY A 170 2.37 3.51 -36.34
N ARG A 171 2.16 2.45 -35.56
CA ARG A 171 1.48 1.26 -36.03
C ARG A 171 0.07 1.58 -36.56
N ARG A 172 -0.38 0.86 -37.57
CA ARG A 172 -1.75 0.99 -38.12
C ARG A 172 -2.80 0.74 -37.05
N ASN A 173 -3.97 1.34 -37.17
CA ASN A 173 -5.12 1.18 -36.26
C ASN A 173 -4.85 1.59 -34.80
N GLY A 174 -3.93 2.51 -34.57
CA GLY A 174 -3.67 3.02 -33.23
C GLY A 174 -3.02 2.04 -32.25
N ARG A 175 -2.61 0.84 -32.69
CA ARG A 175 -1.98 -0.17 -31.82
C ARG A 175 -0.67 0.32 -31.20
N PRO A 176 -0.32 -0.15 -29.98
CA PRO A 176 0.99 0.12 -29.39
C PRO A 176 2.11 -0.45 -30.27
N TRP A 177 3.33 0.06 -30.12
CA TRP A 177 4.48 -0.47 -30.87
C TRP A 177 4.79 -1.91 -30.48
N HIS A 178 4.79 -2.19 -29.17
CA HIS A 178 4.78 -3.53 -28.60
C HIS A 178 3.51 -3.71 -27.78
N ARG A 179 2.88 -4.86 -27.87
CA ARG A 179 1.89 -5.34 -26.93
C ARG A 179 2.59 -6.32 -26.00
N ALA A 180 2.56 -6.04 -24.72
CA ALA A 180 3.01 -6.95 -23.68
C ALA A 180 1.82 -7.18 -22.73
N ASP A 181 1.43 -8.41 -22.58
CA ASP A 181 0.40 -8.80 -21.61
C ASP A 181 1.11 -9.22 -20.31
N PRO A 182 0.58 -8.88 -19.12
CA PRO A 182 1.14 -9.31 -17.85
C PRO A 182 1.27 -10.83 -17.78
N VAL A 183 2.40 -11.31 -17.30
CA VAL A 183 2.62 -12.74 -17.08
C VAL A 183 1.83 -13.16 -15.84
N ARG A 184 0.93 -14.13 -16.00
CA ARG A 184 0.28 -14.83 -14.89
C ARG A 184 0.87 -16.21 -14.76
N ARG A 185 1.35 -16.53 -13.57
CA ARG A 185 1.86 -17.87 -13.26
C ARG A 185 0.71 -18.76 -12.83
N LEU A 186 0.55 -19.85 -13.54
CA LEU A 186 -0.42 -20.89 -13.19
C LEU A 186 0.28 -21.98 -12.37
N PRO A 187 -0.40 -22.55 -11.37
CA PRO A 187 0.15 -23.68 -10.64
C PRO A 187 0.18 -24.92 -11.53
N GLU A 188 1.22 -25.73 -11.44
CA GLU A 188 1.27 -27.02 -12.12
C GLU A 188 0.23 -27.99 -11.54
N PRO A 189 -0.40 -28.84 -12.37
CA PRO A 189 -1.38 -29.83 -11.89
C PRO A 189 -0.84 -30.71 -10.77
N ALA A 190 0.38 -31.21 -10.87
CA ALA A 190 1.01 -32.04 -9.84
C ALA A 190 1.19 -31.31 -8.52
N SER A 191 1.60 -30.02 -8.57
CA SER A 191 1.69 -29.18 -7.37
C SER A 191 0.33 -28.95 -6.72
N MET A 192 -0.72 -28.83 -7.52
CA MET A 192 -2.08 -28.69 -7.01
C MET A 192 -2.59 -30.00 -6.40
N ASP A 193 -2.30 -31.15 -7.01
CA ASP A 193 -2.67 -32.46 -6.44
C ASP A 193 -1.96 -32.71 -5.10
N ALA A 194 -0.66 -32.33 -4.99
CA ALA A 194 0.08 -32.36 -3.73
C ALA A 194 -0.55 -31.42 -2.69
N LEU A 195 -0.89 -30.19 -3.05
CA LEU A 195 -1.56 -29.24 -2.14
C LEU A 195 -2.92 -29.78 -1.67
N VAL A 196 -3.72 -30.36 -2.55
CA VAL A 196 -5.00 -31.00 -2.19
C VAL A 196 -4.77 -32.12 -1.17
N GLY A 197 -3.70 -32.91 -1.33
CA GLY A 197 -3.30 -33.96 -0.40
C GLY A 197 -3.00 -33.44 1.01
N LEU A 198 -2.50 -32.21 1.15
CA LEU A 198 -2.26 -31.53 2.41
C LEU A 198 -3.53 -30.90 3.01
N VAL A 199 -4.35 -30.27 2.15
CA VAL A 199 -5.52 -29.48 2.58
C VAL A 199 -6.71 -30.37 2.99
N ARG A 200 -7.00 -31.45 2.23
CA ARG A 200 -8.19 -32.31 2.47
C ARG A 200 -8.25 -32.97 3.84
N PRO A 201 -7.16 -33.53 4.39
CA PRO A 201 -7.22 -34.19 5.72
C PRO A 201 -7.20 -33.16 6.86
N ALA A 202 -6.83 -31.91 6.64
CA ALA A 202 -6.65 -30.93 7.71
C ALA A 202 -7.98 -30.47 8.30
N ALA A 203 -8.20 -30.82 9.57
CA ALA A 203 -9.38 -30.37 10.31
C ALA A 203 -9.24 -28.94 10.85
N ARG A 204 -8.01 -28.49 11.08
CA ARG A 204 -7.67 -27.17 11.63
C ARG A 204 -6.81 -26.37 10.65
N GLY A 205 -7.42 -26.03 9.53
CA GLY A 205 -6.77 -25.16 8.54
C GLY A 205 -7.09 -23.69 8.76
N LEU A 206 -6.25 -22.82 8.20
CA LEU A 206 -6.34 -21.37 8.33
C LEU A 206 -5.94 -20.70 7.03
N ILE A 207 -6.66 -19.64 6.62
CA ILE A 207 -6.28 -18.76 5.52
C ILE A 207 -5.82 -17.44 6.11
N ILE A 208 -4.62 -16.99 5.74
CA ILE A 208 -4.13 -15.65 6.05
C ILE A 208 -4.13 -14.83 4.76
N ALA A 209 -4.95 -13.78 4.72
CA ALA A 209 -5.10 -12.91 3.57
C ALA A 209 -4.46 -11.55 3.83
N GLY A 210 -3.36 -11.26 3.12
CA GLY A 210 -2.68 -9.97 3.11
C GLY A 210 -2.94 -9.17 1.85
N SER A 211 -2.20 -8.09 1.64
CA SER A 211 -2.25 -7.33 0.39
C SER A 211 -1.86 -8.22 -0.79
N GLY A 212 -2.64 -8.20 -1.87
CA GLY A 212 -2.40 -9.07 -3.02
C GLY A 212 -2.81 -10.53 -2.84
N ALA A 213 -3.65 -10.85 -1.86
CA ALA A 213 -4.16 -12.20 -1.59
C ALA A 213 -5.09 -12.76 -2.69
N GLY A 214 -5.43 -11.98 -3.69
CA GLY A 214 -6.40 -12.32 -4.73
C GLY A 214 -7.77 -11.69 -4.48
N ARG A 215 -8.78 -12.16 -5.20
CA ARG A 215 -10.15 -11.63 -5.15
C ARG A 215 -10.87 -12.03 -3.86
N PRO A 216 -11.45 -11.09 -3.10
CA PRO A 216 -12.11 -11.39 -1.83
C PRO A 216 -13.23 -12.43 -1.93
N GLU A 217 -13.99 -12.43 -3.01
CA GLU A 217 -15.05 -13.41 -3.24
C GLU A 217 -14.52 -14.83 -3.45
N VAL A 218 -13.32 -14.99 -4.02
CA VAL A 218 -12.69 -16.30 -4.20
C VAL A 218 -12.14 -16.81 -2.86
N ILE A 219 -11.54 -15.92 -2.07
CA ILE A 219 -11.07 -16.23 -0.71
C ILE A 219 -12.24 -16.74 0.13
N ARG A 220 -13.39 -16.03 0.16
CA ARG A 220 -14.57 -16.44 0.92
C ARG A 220 -15.13 -17.78 0.47
N ARG A 221 -15.23 -18.01 -0.85
CA ARG A 221 -15.69 -19.29 -1.40
C ARG A 221 -14.78 -20.42 -0.99
N LEU A 222 -13.46 -20.24 -1.04
CA LEU A 222 -12.51 -21.25 -0.62
C LEU A 222 -12.63 -21.52 0.89
N ALA A 223 -12.69 -20.46 1.70
CA ALA A 223 -12.87 -20.57 3.14
C ALA A 223 -14.13 -21.34 3.51
N ALA A 224 -15.26 -21.04 2.85
CA ALA A 224 -16.53 -21.74 3.03
C ALA A 224 -16.45 -23.21 2.62
N ALA A 225 -15.82 -23.52 1.48
CA ALA A 225 -15.64 -24.91 1.02
C ALA A 225 -14.79 -25.75 1.97
N LEU A 226 -13.77 -25.14 2.61
CA LEU A 226 -12.88 -25.79 3.55
C LEU A 226 -13.40 -25.77 5.00
N GLY A 227 -14.32 -24.86 5.33
CA GLY A 227 -14.74 -24.59 6.72
C GLY A 227 -13.61 -23.93 7.54
N TRP A 228 -12.78 -23.13 6.92
CA TRP A 228 -11.61 -22.52 7.55
C TRP A 228 -11.82 -21.04 7.87
N PRO A 229 -11.32 -20.57 9.03
CA PRO A 229 -11.25 -19.13 9.32
C PRO A 229 -10.35 -18.40 8.33
N VAL A 230 -10.68 -17.10 8.10
CA VAL A 230 -9.84 -16.19 7.32
C VAL A 230 -9.35 -15.07 8.22
N LEU A 231 -8.06 -15.01 8.48
CA LEU A 231 -7.43 -13.84 9.09
C LEU A 231 -7.23 -12.80 7.98
N ALA A 232 -7.95 -11.68 8.06
CA ALA A 232 -8.04 -10.70 6.98
C ALA A 232 -7.35 -9.37 7.35
N ASP A 233 -6.19 -9.09 6.71
CA ASP A 233 -5.57 -7.76 6.72
C ASP A 233 -6.55 -6.74 6.09
N PRO A 234 -6.67 -5.50 6.59
CA PRO A 234 -7.51 -4.50 5.94
C PRO A 234 -7.14 -4.24 4.47
N ARG A 235 -5.88 -4.43 4.10
CA ARG A 235 -5.38 -4.27 2.72
C ARG A 235 -5.75 -5.43 1.78
N SER A 236 -6.23 -6.55 2.33
CA SER A 236 -6.60 -7.74 1.52
C SER A 236 -7.90 -7.55 0.74
N GLY A 237 -8.75 -6.59 1.15
CA GLY A 237 -10.13 -6.49 0.69
C GLY A 237 -11.07 -7.57 1.25
N ALA A 238 -10.52 -8.59 1.95
CA ALA A 238 -11.30 -9.71 2.49
C ALA A 238 -11.88 -9.44 3.89
N ARG A 239 -11.72 -8.23 4.43
CA ARG A 239 -12.27 -7.84 5.75
C ARG A 239 -13.78 -7.56 5.66
N THR A 240 -14.50 -8.58 5.21
CA THR A 240 -15.97 -8.61 5.09
C THR A 240 -16.52 -9.65 6.07
N PRO A 241 -17.83 -9.60 6.43
CA PRO A 241 -18.42 -10.65 7.23
C PRO A 241 -18.14 -12.05 6.66
N GLY A 242 -17.76 -12.98 7.51
CA GLY A 242 -17.49 -14.36 7.13
C GLY A 242 -18.75 -15.12 6.77
N GLU A 243 -18.58 -16.29 6.13
CA GLU A 243 -19.65 -17.23 5.83
C GLU A 243 -19.92 -18.16 7.02
N PRO A 244 -21.10 -18.78 7.14
CA PRO A 244 -21.37 -19.78 8.16
C PRO A 244 -20.31 -20.89 8.15
N GLY A 245 -19.64 -21.12 9.27
CA GLY A 245 -18.57 -22.10 9.37
C GLY A 245 -17.20 -21.68 8.82
N ALA A 246 -17.07 -20.46 8.31
CA ALA A 246 -15.83 -19.87 7.82
C ALA A 246 -15.74 -18.37 8.25
N PRO A 247 -15.46 -18.08 9.52
CA PRO A 247 -15.44 -16.73 10.04
C PRO A 247 -14.30 -15.90 9.45
N THR A 248 -14.56 -14.60 9.27
CA THR A 248 -13.49 -13.60 9.06
C THR A 248 -13.04 -13.10 10.41
N VAL A 249 -11.74 -13.15 10.65
CA VAL A 249 -11.09 -12.72 11.89
C VAL A 249 -10.31 -11.44 11.60
N ALA A 250 -10.74 -10.35 12.21
CA ALA A 250 -10.12 -9.03 12.12
C ALA A 250 -9.30 -8.68 13.36
N ALA A 251 -9.70 -9.18 14.54
CA ALA A 251 -9.06 -8.93 15.82
C ALA A 251 -7.89 -9.88 16.13
N ALA A 252 -7.30 -10.52 15.10
CA ALA A 252 -6.31 -11.59 15.27
C ALA A 252 -5.13 -11.20 16.18
N ASP A 253 -4.61 -9.97 16.09
CA ASP A 253 -3.52 -9.51 16.97
C ASP A 253 -3.93 -9.61 18.45
N GLY A 254 -5.08 -9.04 18.83
CA GLY A 254 -5.59 -9.08 20.20
C GLY A 254 -5.90 -10.49 20.70
N LEU A 255 -6.50 -11.33 19.84
CA LEU A 255 -6.81 -12.73 20.18
C LEU A 255 -5.54 -13.54 20.45
N LEU A 256 -4.51 -13.39 19.61
CA LEU A 256 -3.26 -14.14 19.71
C LEU A 256 -2.33 -13.68 20.84
N ARG A 257 -2.60 -12.51 21.44
CA ARG A 257 -1.94 -12.09 22.70
C ARG A 257 -2.41 -12.89 23.91
N VAL A 258 -3.60 -13.50 23.83
CA VAL A 258 -4.13 -14.34 24.89
C VAL A 258 -3.54 -15.74 24.75
N GLU A 259 -2.58 -16.07 25.63
CA GLU A 259 -1.76 -17.27 25.54
C GLU A 259 -2.58 -18.56 25.50
N SER A 260 -3.65 -18.66 26.31
CA SER A 260 -4.55 -19.83 26.33
C SER A 260 -5.27 -20.01 24.98
N PHE A 261 -5.73 -18.89 24.37
CA PHE A 261 -6.35 -18.91 23.06
C PHE A 261 -5.33 -19.29 21.96
N ALA A 262 -4.18 -18.63 21.95
CA ALA A 262 -3.13 -18.86 20.96
C ALA A 262 -2.64 -20.32 20.95
N ARG A 263 -2.45 -20.94 22.13
CA ARG A 263 -2.08 -22.34 22.25
C ARG A 263 -3.22 -23.29 21.87
N GLY A 264 -4.46 -22.96 22.24
CA GLY A 264 -5.65 -23.78 21.94
C GLY A 264 -6.04 -23.74 20.47
N HIS A 265 -5.57 -22.73 19.73
CA HIS A 265 -5.92 -22.49 18.33
C HIS A 265 -4.73 -22.62 17.35
N MET A 266 -3.80 -23.52 17.63
CA MET A 266 -2.72 -23.84 16.69
C MET A 266 -3.27 -24.63 15.48
N PRO A 267 -3.01 -24.16 14.24
CA PRO A 267 -3.46 -24.83 13.02
C PRO A 267 -2.64 -26.07 12.71
N GLU A 268 -3.16 -26.94 11.86
CA GLU A 268 -2.42 -28.04 11.21
C GLU A 268 -1.80 -27.56 9.88
N ILE A 269 -2.48 -26.62 9.21
CA ILE A 269 -2.02 -26.04 7.97
C ILE A 269 -2.43 -24.57 7.86
N VAL A 270 -1.53 -23.73 7.35
CA VAL A 270 -1.75 -22.32 7.06
C VAL A 270 -1.57 -22.07 5.57
N LEU A 271 -2.59 -21.50 4.92
CA LEU A 271 -2.49 -21.00 3.55
C LEU A 271 -2.27 -19.49 3.59
N ARG A 272 -1.04 -19.05 3.30
CA ARG A 272 -0.68 -17.63 3.25
C ARG A 272 -0.84 -17.09 1.84
N LEU A 273 -1.71 -16.09 1.69
CA LEU A 273 -2.01 -15.39 0.46
C LEU A 273 -1.60 -13.91 0.58
N GLY A 274 -0.77 -13.45 -0.33
CA GLY A 274 -0.34 -12.05 -0.37
C GLY A 274 0.74 -11.68 0.67
N GLU A 275 0.79 -10.38 0.99
CA GLU A 275 1.85 -9.84 1.85
C GLU A 275 1.63 -10.13 3.34
N PRO A 276 2.71 -10.26 4.14
CA PRO A 276 2.58 -10.45 5.58
C PRO A 276 1.96 -9.20 6.26
N TRP A 277 1.32 -9.45 7.41
CA TRP A 277 0.77 -8.40 8.26
C TRP A 277 1.87 -7.63 9.00
N ALA A 278 1.48 -6.49 9.61
CA ALA A 278 2.40 -5.72 10.45
C ALA A 278 2.52 -6.29 11.88
N SER A 279 1.61 -7.16 12.29
CA SER A 279 1.58 -7.76 13.63
C SER A 279 2.78 -8.67 13.91
N LYS A 280 3.59 -8.29 14.90
CA LYS A 280 4.66 -9.13 15.44
C LYS A 280 4.11 -10.32 16.24
N VAL A 281 2.95 -10.17 16.85
CA VAL A 281 2.28 -11.22 17.63
C VAL A 281 1.87 -12.36 16.71
N MET A 282 1.26 -12.04 15.57
CA MET A 282 0.93 -13.05 14.57
C MET A 282 2.18 -13.74 14.02
N ALA A 283 3.24 -13.00 13.71
CA ALA A 283 4.49 -13.60 13.23
C ALA A 283 5.09 -14.57 14.26
N ALA A 284 5.11 -14.20 15.54
CA ALA A 284 5.59 -15.08 16.62
C ALA A 284 4.70 -16.32 16.81
N TRP A 285 3.38 -16.16 16.68
CA TRP A 285 2.45 -17.28 16.77
C TRP A 285 2.58 -18.24 15.59
N LEU A 286 2.80 -17.75 14.37
CA LEU A 286 3.07 -18.59 13.19
C LEU A 286 4.36 -19.40 13.38
N ALA A 287 5.44 -18.78 13.85
CA ALA A 287 6.69 -19.47 14.16
C ALA A 287 6.48 -20.56 15.24
N SER A 288 5.68 -20.27 16.27
CA SER A 288 5.35 -21.25 17.30
C SER A 288 4.48 -22.40 16.75
N SER A 289 3.58 -22.10 15.82
CA SER A 289 2.73 -23.10 15.15
C SER A 289 3.56 -24.02 14.25
N ALA A 290 4.49 -23.44 13.46
CA ALA A 290 5.41 -24.21 12.63
C ALA A 290 6.30 -25.12 13.50
N ALA A 291 6.85 -24.61 14.60
CA ALA A 291 7.62 -25.41 15.56
C ALA A 291 6.80 -26.54 16.19
N ALA A 292 5.49 -26.39 16.31
CA ALA A 292 4.57 -27.44 16.77
C ALA A 292 4.11 -28.41 15.66
N GLY A 293 4.59 -28.22 14.41
CA GLY A 293 4.34 -29.10 13.27
C GLY A 293 3.24 -28.64 12.33
N ALA A 294 2.78 -27.39 12.41
CA ALA A 294 1.87 -26.81 11.42
C ALA A 294 2.60 -26.65 10.08
N LEU A 295 1.95 -27.01 8.99
CA LEU A 295 2.47 -26.80 7.65
C LEU A 295 2.12 -25.41 7.14
N GLU A 296 3.08 -24.70 6.56
CA GLU A 296 2.86 -23.39 5.98
C GLU A 296 3.02 -23.40 4.45
N VAL A 297 1.95 -23.03 3.75
CA VAL A 297 1.93 -22.90 2.29
C VAL A 297 1.88 -21.43 1.91
N LEU A 298 2.97 -20.92 1.33
CA LEU A 298 3.08 -19.56 0.83
C LEU A 298 2.75 -19.51 -0.66
N VAL A 299 1.75 -18.73 -1.04
CA VAL A 299 1.44 -18.44 -2.45
C VAL A 299 2.07 -17.11 -2.84
N ASP A 300 3.14 -17.12 -3.63
CA ASP A 300 3.92 -15.95 -4.03
C ASP A 300 4.09 -15.89 -5.55
N PRO A 301 3.23 -15.17 -6.28
CA PRO A 301 3.25 -15.12 -7.75
C PRO A 301 4.53 -14.54 -8.33
N HIS A 302 5.32 -13.84 -7.51
CA HIS A 302 6.50 -13.11 -7.97
C HIS A 302 7.83 -13.72 -7.54
N TRP A 303 7.80 -14.83 -6.78
CA TRP A 303 9.00 -15.48 -6.23
C TRP A 303 9.84 -14.53 -5.37
N ALA A 304 9.15 -13.73 -4.53
CA ALA A 304 9.80 -12.72 -3.71
C ALA A 304 10.17 -13.20 -2.31
N TRP A 305 9.79 -14.43 -1.96
CA TRP A 305 10.09 -15.05 -0.66
C TRP A 305 9.69 -14.16 0.52
N ARG A 306 8.44 -13.66 0.51
CA ARG A 306 7.91 -12.83 1.60
C ARG A 306 7.60 -13.67 2.83
N ASP A 307 8.63 -14.28 3.34
CA ASP A 307 8.62 -15.18 4.49
C ASP A 307 9.73 -14.79 5.48
N PRO A 308 9.54 -13.71 6.26
CA PRO A 308 10.55 -13.24 7.20
C PRO A 308 10.85 -14.25 8.33
N GLY A 309 9.90 -15.11 8.68
CA GLY A 309 10.06 -16.19 9.65
C GLY A 309 10.84 -17.38 9.11
N ARG A 310 10.88 -17.55 7.76
CA ARG A 310 11.44 -18.74 7.09
C ARG A 310 10.74 -20.03 7.50
N GLU A 311 9.42 -19.96 7.67
CA GLU A 311 8.58 -21.06 8.15
C GLU A 311 7.85 -21.79 7.02
N ALA A 312 7.86 -21.28 5.78
CA ALA A 312 7.13 -21.85 4.66
C ALA A 312 7.70 -23.22 4.26
N ASP A 313 6.90 -24.28 4.42
CA ASP A 313 7.21 -25.64 3.94
C ASP A 313 7.02 -25.77 2.43
N VAL A 314 6.03 -25.06 1.88
CA VAL A 314 5.69 -25.08 0.46
C VAL A 314 5.58 -23.66 -0.06
N VAL A 315 6.32 -23.34 -1.11
CA VAL A 315 6.22 -22.06 -1.82
C VAL A 315 5.67 -22.30 -3.24
N LEU A 316 4.49 -21.77 -3.51
CA LEU A 316 3.84 -21.86 -4.82
C LEU A 316 4.04 -20.56 -5.59
N ALA A 317 4.86 -20.61 -6.65
CA ALA A 317 5.06 -19.46 -7.53
C ALA A 317 3.89 -19.34 -8.52
N ALA A 318 2.70 -19.02 -8.02
CA ALA A 318 1.48 -18.96 -8.81
C ALA A 318 0.57 -17.82 -8.36
N ASP A 319 -0.31 -17.40 -9.27
CA ASP A 319 -1.36 -16.41 -9.00
C ASP A 319 -2.33 -16.94 -7.94
N PRO A 320 -2.60 -16.20 -6.85
CA PRO A 320 -3.46 -16.67 -5.77
C PRO A 320 -4.87 -17.06 -6.21
N ASP A 321 -5.48 -16.30 -7.13
CA ASP A 321 -6.81 -16.63 -7.63
C ASP A 321 -6.83 -17.97 -8.35
N HIS A 322 -5.80 -18.26 -9.17
CA HIS A 322 -5.71 -19.54 -9.88
C HIS A 322 -5.44 -20.71 -8.92
N VAL A 323 -4.64 -20.51 -7.88
CA VAL A 323 -4.45 -21.54 -6.83
C VAL A 323 -5.76 -21.83 -6.13
N MET A 324 -6.48 -20.80 -5.69
CA MET A 324 -7.75 -20.95 -4.99
C MET A 324 -8.84 -21.57 -5.87
N GLU A 325 -8.97 -21.12 -7.11
CA GLU A 325 -9.91 -21.70 -8.08
C GLU A 325 -9.59 -23.17 -8.40
N ALA A 326 -8.30 -23.51 -8.55
CA ALA A 326 -7.87 -24.89 -8.75
C ALA A 326 -8.12 -25.78 -7.52
N LEU A 327 -8.01 -25.24 -6.31
CA LEU A 327 -8.43 -25.94 -5.08
C LEU A 327 -9.95 -26.16 -5.07
N LEU A 328 -10.75 -25.14 -5.34
CA LEU A 328 -12.22 -25.22 -5.39
C LEU A 328 -12.72 -26.29 -6.35
N LEU A 329 -12.03 -26.49 -7.48
CA LEU A 329 -12.38 -27.55 -8.45
C LEU A 329 -12.05 -28.97 -7.95
N ARG A 330 -11.16 -29.14 -7.00
CA ARG A 330 -10.63 -30.42 -6.53
C ARG A 330 -11.10 -30.81 -5.12
N VAL A 331 -11.54 -29.83 -4.36
CA VAL A 331 -12.08 -30.02 -3.00
C VAL A 331 -13.60 -30.00 -3.12
N PRO A 332 -14.33 -31.12 -2.89
CA PRO A 332 -15.78 -31.12 -2.89
C PRO A 332 -16.34 -30.14 -1.88
N GLU A 333 -17.47 -29.51 -2.19
CA GLU A 333 -18.17 -28.66 -1.21
C GLU A 333 -18.44 -29.46 0.08
N GLY A 334 -18.00 -28.93 1.23
CA GLY A 334 -18.10 -29.60 2.53
C GLY A 334 -16.98 -30.60 2.86
N ALA A 335 -15.89 -30.64 2.10
CA ALA A 335 -14.79 -31.59 2.29
C ALA A 335 -13.91 -31.36 3.53
N GLY A 336 -14.07 -30.25 4.24
CA GLY A 336 -13.47 -30.08 5.55
C GLY A 336 -14.00 -31.12 6.53
N ALA A 337 -13.22 -32.18 6.82
CA ALA A 337 -13.55 -33.28 7.74
C ALA A 337 -14.79 -34.13 7.35
N GLY A 338 -15.05 -34.35 6.04
CA GLY A 338 -16.15 -35.27 5.61
C GLY A 338 -17.56 -34.71 5.81
N ARG A 339 -17.75 -33.40 5.80
CA ARG A 339 -19.02 -32.74 6.17
C ARG A 339 -19.89 -32.39 4.98
N SER A 340 -21.20 -32.59 5.12
CA SER A 340 -22.25 -32.04 4.26
C SER A 340 -22.31 -30.52 4.43
N ALA A 341 -22.67 -29.79 3.36
CA ALA A 341 -22.89 -28.35 3.38
C ALA A 341 -23.91 -27.85 4.44
N MET A 342 -24.66 -28.76 5.08
CA MET A 342 -25.60 -28.51 6.16
C MET A 342 -25.08 -28.91 7.55
N ALA A 343 -23.81 -29.33 7.70
CA ALA A 343 -23.26 -29.68 8.99
C ALA A 343 -22.97 -28.44 9.84
N ALA A 344 -23.18 -28.56 11.16
CA ALA A 344 -22.80 -27.50 12.11
C ALA A 344 -21.30 -27.11 11.94
N PRO A 345 -20.90 -25.86 12.19
CA PRO A 345 -19.50 -25.42 12.14
C PRO A 345 -18.62 -26.39 12.97
N SER A 346 -17.36 -26.60 12.52
CA SER A 346 -16.40 -27.36 13.31
C SER A 346 -16.13 -26.60 14.61
N SER A 347 -15.79 -27.31 15.68
CA SER A 347 -15.36 -26.66 16.93
C SER A 347 -14.21 -25.68 16.69
N TRP A 348 -13.35 -25.97 15.71
CA TRP A 348 -12.27 -25.10 15.25
C TRP A 348 -12.79 -23.75 14.74
N SER A 349 -13.64 -23.74 13.72
CA SER A 349 -14.16 -22.50 13.13
C SER A 349 -15.13 -21.77 14.06
N ALA A 350 -15.90 -22.53 14.87
CA ALA A 350 -16.78 -21.96 15.88
C ALA A 350 -16.00 -21.21 16.97
N GLY A 351 -14.88 -21.76 17.45
CA GLY A 351 -14.01 -21.12 18.43
C GLY A 351 -13.45 -19.78 17.93
N TRP A 352 -13.00 -19.73 16.68
CA TRP A 352 -12.56 -18.47 16.06
C TRP A 352 -13.71 -17.46 15.89
N ALA A 353 -14.90 -17.91 15.51
CA ALA A 353 -16.06 -17.05 15.35
C ALA A 353 -16.52 -16.43 16.68
N GLU A 354 -16.58 -17.22 17.74
CA GLU A 354 -16.95 -16.77 19.08
C GLU A 354 -15.91 -15.80 19.65
N ALA A 355 -14.63 -16.12 19.50
CA ALA A 355 -13.53 -15.27 19.93
C ALA A 355 -13.54 -13.92 19.20
N GLU A 356 -13.69 -13.92 17.86
CA GLU A 356 -13.80 -12.68 17.07
C GLU A 356 -14.99 -11.84 17.55
N ALA A 357 -16.16 -12.43 17.71
CA ALA A 357 -17.35 -11.71 18.19
C ALA A 357 -17.15 -11.13 19.58
N SER A 358 -16.49 -11.85 20.49
CA SER A 358 -16.18 -11.39 21.84
C SER A 358 -15.17 -10.25 21.84
N ALA A 359 -14.09 -10.40 21.06
CA ALA A 359 -13.09 -9.35 20.90
C ALA A 359 -13.69 -8.06 20.32
N GLN A 360 -14.53 -8.16 19.28
CA GLN A 360 -15.18 -6.99 18.67
C GLN A 360 -16.09 -6.26 19.66
N ARG A 361 -16.82 -6.98 20.53
CA ARG A 361 -17.63 -6.38 21.61
C ARG A 361 -16.77 -5.72 22.66
N ALA A 362 -15.69 -6.35 23.09
CA ALA A 362 -14.74 -5.81 24.06
C ALA A 362 -14.10 -4.51 23.54
N ILE A 363 -13.58 -4.53 22.32
CA ILE A 363 -13.00 -3.35 21.66
C ILE A 363 -14.01 -2.20 21.61
N GLU A 364 -15.23 -2.44 21.13
CA GLU A 364 -16.25 -1.39 21.05
C GLU A 364 -16.67 -0.89 22.44
N GLY A 365 -16.76 -1.81 23.43
CA GLY A 365 -17.05 -1.48 24.82
C GLY A 365 -16.00 -0.53 25.41
N VAL A 366 -14.72 -0.79 25.19
CA VAL A 366 -13.63 0.11 25.64
C VAL A 366 -13.74 1.47 24.91
N LEU A 367 -13.73 1.45 23.58
CA LEU A 367 -13.71 2.69 22.79
C LEU A 367 -14.94 3.57 23.03
N SER A 368 -16.09 3.01 23.40
CA SER A 368 -17.30 3.79 23.71
C SER A 368 -17.24 4.48 25.08
N ARG A 369 -16.34 4.07 25.98
CA ARG A 369 -16.13 4.73 27.28
C ARG A 369 -15.34 6.04 27.15
N HIS A 370 -14.61 6.22 26.04
CA HIS A 370 -13.83 7.41 25.76
C HIS A 370 -14.64 8.42 24.93
N GLY A 371 -14.87 9.62 25.47
CA GLY A 371 -15.57 10.70 24.78
C GLY A 371 -14.69 11.45 23.78
N GLU A 372 -13.38 11.54 24.09
CA GLU A 372 -12.35 12.09 23.22
C GLU A 372 -12.02 11.16 22.04
N ALA A 373 -11.41 11.74 21.02
CA ALA A 373 -10.88 10.98 19.90
C ALA A 373 -9.58 10.26 20.32
N THR A 374 -9.51 8.96 20.05
CA THR A 374 -8.35 8.10 20.34
C THR A 374 -7.82 7.50 19.04
N GLU A 375 -6.52 7.15 18.96
CA GLU A 375 -5.91 6.62 17.74
C GLU A 375 -6.63 5.34 17.25
N PRO A 376 -6.84 4.30 18.09
CA PRO A 376 -7.63 3.13 17.71
C PRO A 376 -9.07 3.47 17.31
N GLY A 377 -9.70 4.42 18.03
CA GLY A 377 -11.06 4.88 17.77
C GLY A 377 -11.18 5.58 16.42
N VAL A 378 -10.20 6.42 16.05
CA VAL A 378 -10.13 7.10 14.74
C VAL A 378 -9.98 6.09 13.61
N ALA A 379 -9.04 5.15 13.73
CA ALA A 379 -8.82 4.13 12.70
C ALA A 379 -10.08 3.27 12.48
N ARG A 380 -10.71 2.81 13.57
CA ARG A 380 -11.97 2.03 13.52
C ARG A 380 -13.12 2.84 12.94
N ALA A 381 -13.31 4.07 13.39
CA ALA A 381 -14.38 4.94 12.92
C ALA A 381 -14.20 5.31 11.44
N LEU A 382 -12.98 5.64 11.02
CA LEU A 382 -12.67 5.97 9.63
C LEU A 382 -12.95 4.79 8.68
N PHE A 383 -12.54 3.58 9.06
CA PHE A 383 -12.83 2.38 8.26
C PHE A 383 -14.34 2.11 8.18
N ALA A 384 -15.06 2.25 9.31
CA ALA A 384 -16.51 2.04 9.36
C ALA A 384 -17.30 3.12 8.59
N TRP A 385 -16.86 4.38 8.69
CA TRP A 385 -17.49 5.51 8.00
C TRP A 385 -17.27 5.51 6.50
N SER A 386 -16.13 5.01 6.01
CA SER A 386 -15.72 5.12 4.60
C SER A 386 -16.88 4.85 3.63
N PRO A 387 -17.25 5.83 2.77
CA PRO A 387 -18.32 5.64 1.78
C PRO A 387 -18.02 4.49 0.80
N PRO A 388 -19.05 3.93 0.13
CA PRO A 388 -18.87 2.90 -0.89
C PRO A 388 -17.86 3.32 -1.97
N GLY A 389 -16.98 2.39 -2.35
CA GLY A 389 -15.94 2.64 -3.35
C GLY A 389 -14.77 3.52 -2.88
N SER A 390 -14.73 3.92 -1.61
CA SER A 390 -13.62 4.71 -1.06
C SER A 390 -12.28 4.00 -1.16
N THR A 391 -11.22 4.79 -1.30
CA THR A 391 -9.84 4.34 -1.10
C THR A 391 -9.24 5.01 0.13
N LEU A 392 -8.76 4.21 1.07
CA LEU A 392 -8.08 4.64 2.28
C LEU A 392 -6.57 4.38 2.13
N VAL A 393 -5.76 5.43 2.20
CA VAL A 393 -4.29 5.33 2.17
C VAL A 393 -3.76 5.46 3.58
N ALA A 394 -3.19 4.40 4.13
CA ALA A 394 -2.71 4.36 5.50
C ALA A 394 -1.20 4.53 5.58
N SER A 395 -0.75 5.45 6.44
CA SER A 395 0.67 5.59 6.78
C SER A 395 1.18 4.37 7.54
N SER A 396 2.42 4.00 7.30
CA SER A 396 3.17 3.12 8.19
C SER A 396 3.17 3.66 9.64
N SER A 397 3.76 2.94 10.58
CA SER A 397 3.71 3.23 12.03
C SER A 397 2.37 2.84 12.65
N MET A 398 1.79 3.64 13.57
CA MET A 398 0.54 3.29 14.28
C MET A 398 -0.70 3.34 13.37
N PRO A 399 -0.87 4.29 12.46
CA PRO A 399 -2.11 4.36 11.66
C PRO A 399 -2.50 3.05 10.96
N LEU A 400 -1.53 2.37 10.35
CA LEU A 400 -1.80 1.07 9.71
C LEU A 400 -2.05 -0.04 10.75
N ARG A 401 -1.32 -0.02 11.87
CA ARG A 401 -1.49 -1.01 12.95
C ARG A 401 -2.86 -0.88 13.61
N ASP A 402 -3.31 0.34 13.86
CA ASP A 402 -4.63 0.59 14.44
C ASP A 402 -5.76 0.14 13.49
N LEU A 403 -5.58 0.31 12.18
CA LEU A 403 -6.48 -0.28 11.19
C LEU A 403 -6.44 -1.82 11.22
N GLU A 404 -5.25 -2.40 11.28
CA GLU A 404 -5.05 -3.85 11.30
C GLU A 404 -5.67 -4.49 12.55
N TRP A 405 -5.51 -3.86 13.72
CA TRP A 405 -5.93 -4.43 14.99
C TRP A 405 -7.39 -4.13 15.35
N PHE A 406 -7.92 -2.98 14.93
CA PHE A 406 -9.20 -2.48 15.45
C PHE A 406 -10.29 -2.25 14.40
N ALA A 407 -9.99 -2.23 13.10
CA ALA A 407 -11.03 -2.09 12.09
C ALA A 407 -11.90 -3.36 11.99
N ALA A 408 -13.20 -3.25 12.26
CA ALA A 408 -14.12 -4.36 12.20
C ALA A 408 -14.47 -4.78 10.76
N PRO A 409 -14.83 -6.04 10.52
CA PRO A 409 -15.37 -6.48 9.22
C PRO A 409 -16.64 -5.70 8.85
N ARG A 410 -16.77 -5.35 7.57
CA ARG A 410 -17.99 -4.72 7.02
C ARG A 410 -18.28 -5.23 5.61
N SER A 411 -19.57 -5.17 5.20
CA SER A 411 -20.04 -5.71 3.91
C SER A 411 -19.41 -5.05 2.69
N ASP A 412 -19.05 -3.79 2.79
CA ASP A 412 -18.45 -2.99 1.71
C ASP A 412 -17.22 -2.23 2.26
N PRO A 413 -16.08 -2.93 2.47
CA PRO A 413 -14.89 -2.29 3.02
C PRO A 413 -14.25 -1.34 2.01
N PRO A 414 -13.62 -0.23 2.46
CA PRO A 414 -12.83 0.60 1.58
C PRO A 414 -11.64 -0.20 1.03
N ARG A 415 -11.18 0.18 -0.15
CA ARG A 415 -9.88 -0.30 -0.65
C ARG A 415 -8.77 0.33 0.20
N VAL A 416 -8.00 -0.46 0.91
CA VAL A 416 -6.89 0.05 1.75
C VAL A 416 -5.57 -0.10 1.00
N LEU A 417 -4.86 1.01 0.85
CA LEU A 417 -3.53 1.11 0.25
C LEU A 417 -2.53 1.62 1.29
N ALA A 418 -1.25 1.29 1.12
CA ALA A 418 -0.18 1.78 1.99
C ALA A 418 1.19 1.63 1.32
N ASN A 419 2.15 2.48 1.70
CA ASN A 419 3.56 2.33 1.35
C ASN A 419 4.17 1.25 2.25
N ARG A 420 4.11 -0.03 1.82
CA ARG A 420 4.51 -1.19 2.65
C ARG A 420 5.65 -2.00 2.05
N GLY A 421 6.30 -1.50 1.03
CA GLY A 421 7.51 -2.10 0.49
C GLY A 421 8.69 -1.93 1.45
N ALA A 422 9.07 -0.69 1.71
CA ALA A 422 10.12 -0.31 2.65
C ALA A 422 9.58 0.07 4.05
N ASN A 423 8.27 0.24 4.18
CA ASN A 423 7.59 0.59 5.43
C ASN A 423 7.95 1.98 6.00
N GLY A 424 8.40 2.93 5.18
CA GLY A 424 8.71 4.29 5.57
C GLY A 424 7.46 5.10 5.92
N ILE A 425 7.66 6.23 6.61
CA ILE A 425 6.61 7.25 6.83
C ILE A 425 6.69 8.37 5.79
N ASP A 426 7.68 8.34 4.92
CA ASP A 426 7.94 9.30 3.87
C ASP A 426 6.92 9.18 2.72
N GLY A 427 6.59 10.30 2.10
CA GLY A 427 5.80 10.36 0.88
C GLY A 427 4.34 9.95 1.00
N VAL A 428 3.76 9.76 2.18
CA VAL A 428 2.40 9.24 2.34
C VAL A 428 1.34 10.26 1.90
N ALA A 429 1.53 11.55 2.20
CA ALA A 429 0.65 12.61 1.73
C ALA A 429 0.71 12.71 0.19
N SER A 430 1.91 12.68 -0.38
CA SER A 430 2.14 12.67 -1.83
C SER A 430 1.50 11.46 -2.51
N THR A 431 1.66 10.25 -1.93
CA THR A 431 1.02 9.03 -2.41
C THR A 431 -0.50 9.18 -2.39
N THR A 432 -1.07 9.70 -1.29
CA THR A 432 -2.53 9.94 -1.18
C THR A 432 -3.02 10.89 -2.27
N LEU A 433 -2.28 11.98 -2.53
CA LEU A 433 -2.63 12.92 -3.59
C LEU A 433 -2.46 12.31 -4.99
N GLY A 434 -1.49 11.43 -5.19
CA GLY A 434 -1.34 10.65 -6.43
C GLY A 434 -2.50 9.68 -6.65
N VAL A 435 -2.96 9.01 -5.59
CA VAL A 435 -4.18 8.20 -5.62
C VAL A 435 -5.41 9.06 -5.98
N ALA A 436 -5.51 10.26 -5.41
CA ALA A 436 -6.60 11.20 -5.70
C ALA A 436 -6.56 11.72 -7.16
N ALA A 437 -5.38 11.88 -7.75
CA ALA A 437 -5.25 12.23 -9.16
C ALA A 437 -5.81 11.14 -10.08
N ALA A 438 -5.72 9.89 -9.67
CA ALA A 438 -6.28 8.74 -10.36
C ALA A 438 -7.74 8.42 -9.99
N ALA A 439 -8.37 9.22 -9.12
CA ALA A 439 -9.71 8.93 -8.58
C ALA A 439 -10.81 8.87 -9.64
N ALA A 440 -10.66 9.60 -10.75
CA ALA A 440 -11.59 9.54 -11.89
C ALA A 440 -11.70 8.11 -12.47
N ASP A 441 -10.62 7.33 -12.39
CA ASP A 441 -10.58 5.94 -12.86
C ASP A 441 -11.10 4.94 -11.80
N MET A 442 -11.13 5.33 -10.52
CA MET A 442 -11.49 4.46 -9.39
C MET A 442 -12.91 4.67 -8.86
N GLY A 443 -13.49 5.84 -9.08
CA GLY A 443 -14.91 6.11 -8.85
C GLY A 443 -15.33 6.38 -7.40
N GLY A 444 -14.41 6.65 -6.48
CA GLY A 444 -14.77 6.90 -5.07
C GLY A 444 -13.88 7.92 -4.35
N PRO A 445 -14.26 8.36 -3.15
CA PRO A 445 -13.46 9.26 -2.34
C PRO A 445 -12.08 8.69 -1.97
N VAL A 446 -11.10 9.60 -1.82
CA VAL A 446 -9.75 9.24 -1.37
C VAL A 446 -9.47 9.88 -0.02
N VAL A 447 -9.10 9.05 0.94
CA VAL A 447 -8.80 9.49 2.31
C VAL A 447 -7.44 8.94 2.72
N GLY A 448 -6.57 9.80 3.23
CA GLY A 448 -5.31 9.42 3.87
C GLY A 448 -5.46 9.36 5.38
N LEU A 449 -4.90 8.35 6.04
CA LEU A 449 -4.74 8.28 7.49
C LEU A 449 -3.25 8.34 7.83
N LEU A 450 -2.83 9.44 8.44
CA LEU A 450 -1.43 9.77 8.70
C LEU A 450 -1.21 10.11 10.18
N GLY A 451 0.01 9.84 10.68
CA GLY A 451 0.48 10.50 11.90
C GLY A 451 1.07 11.88 11.60
N ASP A 452 1.21 12.69 12.64
CA ASP A 452 1.79 14.04 12.57
C ASP A 452 3.19 14.06 11.94
N LEU A 453 4.10 13.18 12.38
CA LEU A 453 5.45 13.12 11.81
C LEU A 453 5.46 12.70 10.34
N ALA A 454 4.58 11.80 9.90
CA ALA A 454 4.46 11.43 8.50
C ALA A 454 3.94 12.60 7.66
N PHE A 455 2.98 13.36 8.17
CA PHE A 455 2.47 14.56 7.52
C PHE A 455 3.52 15.67 7.43
N LEU A 456 4.23 15.93 8.53
CA LEU A 456 5.31 16.94 8.56
C LEU A 456 6.48 16.56 7.64
N HIS A 457 6.86 15.28 7.61
CA HIS A 457 7.93 14.77 6.76
C HIS A 457 7.65 14.94 5.26
N ASP A 458 6.38 14.88 4.86
CA ASP A 458 5.93 15.01 3.47
C ASP A 458 5.06 16.26 3.23
N SER A 459 5.27 17.31 4.03
CA SER A 459 4.50 18.56 3.93
C SER A 459 4.63 19.27 2.59
N SER A 460 5.74 19.05 1.86
CA SER A 460 5.94 19.54 0.50
C SER A 460 4.89 19.02 -0.50
N ALA A 461 4.22 17.91 -0.20
CA ALA A 461 3.07 17.40 -0.97
C ALA A 461 1.95 18.44 -1.14
N LEU A 462 1.76 19.31 -0.14
CA LEU A 462 0.72 20.34 -0.15
C LEU A 462 1.08 21.55 -1.02
N VAL A 463 2.35 21.71 -1.40
CA VAL A 463 2.79 22.80 -2.28
C VAL A 463 2.32 22.55 -3.70
N ARG A 464 1.35 23.34 -4.16
CA ARG A 464 0.71 23.20 -5.47
C ARG A 464 0.86 24.48 -6.30
N GLY A 465 1.13 24.30 -7.58
CA GLY A 465 1.11 25.39 -8.54
C GLY A 465 -0.32 25.95 -8.71
N ARG A 466 -0.44 27.25 -8.95
CA ARG A 466 -1.76 27.91 -9.12
C ARG A 466 -2.58 27.39 -10.32
N ARG A 467 -1.94 26.69 -11.25
CA ARG A 467 -2.56 26.15 -12.47
C ARG A 467 -2.76 24.64 -12.41
N GLU A 468 -2.37 24.02 -11.30
CA GLU A 468 -2.57 22.59 -11.12
C GLU A 468 -4.05 22.27 -10.84
N PRO A 469 -4.55 21.12 -11.33
CA PRO A 469 -5.92 20.70 -11.06
C PRO A 469 -6.15 20.51 -9.57
N THR A 470 -7.38 20.70 -9.12
CA THR A 470 -7.82 20.35 -7.78
C THR A 470 -7.83 18.84 -7.61
N LEU A 471 -7.27 18.36 -6.50
CA LEU A 471 -7.25 16.95 -6.15
C LEU A 471 -8.19 16.71 -4.97
N PRO A 472 -9.29 15.98 -5.15
CA PRO A 472 -10.26 15.74 -4.08
C PRO A 472 -9.74 14.65 -3.12
N ALA A 473 -8.98 15.04 -2.10
CA ALA A 473 -8.46 14.16 -1.06
C ALA A 473 -8.75 14.72 0.34
N VAL A 474 -9.06 13.85 1.28
CA VAL A 474 -9.09 14.16 2.71
C VAL A 474 -7.86 13.55 3.37
N LEU A 475 -7.08 14.33 4.11
CA LEU A 475 -5.94 13.87 4.91
C LEU A 475 -6.35 13.93 6.38
N VAL A 476 -6.60 12.78 6.99
CA VAL A 476 -6.85 12.65 8.42
C VAL A 476 -5.50 12.49 9.11
N VAL A 477 -5.09 13.50 9.87
CA VAL A 477 -3.82 13.52 10.56
C VAL A 477 -4.06 13.33 12.06
N VAL A 478 -3.57 12.22 12.59
CA VAL A 478 -3.56 11.96 14.02
C VAL A 478 -2.33 12.65 14.60
N ASP A 479 -2.57 13.74 15.32
CA ASP A 479 -1.54 14.56 15.95
C ASP A 479 -1.42 14.18 17.43
N ASN A 480 -0.46 13.31 17.72
CA ASN A 480 -0.17 12.84 19.06
C ASN A 480 1.10 13.49 19.66
N GLY A 481 1.65 14.49 18.98
CA GLY A 481 2.84 15.22 19.40
C GLY A 481 4.14 14.44 19.21
N GLY A 482 4.24 13.54 18.21
CA GLY A 482 5.52 12.93 17.84
C GLY A 482 5.50 11.44 17.51
N GLY A 483 6.61 10.76 17.80
CA GLY A 483 6.85 9.36 17.41
C GLY A 483 6.11 8.35 18.28
N GLY A 484 4.77 8.26 18.15
CA GLY A 484 3.89 7.41 18.96
C GLY A 484 4.30 5.94 19.02
N ILE A 485 4.73 5.36 17.90
CA ILE A 485 5.14 3.94 17.85
C ILE A 485 6.28 3.61 18.82
N PHE A 486 7.18 4.55 19.08
CA PHE A 486 8.33 4.31 19.97
C PHE A 486 7.92 4.15 21.43
N SER A 487 6.74 4.66 21.79
CA SER A 487 6.17 4.49 23.15
C SER A 487 5.77 3.03 23.45
N PHE A 488 5.66 2.18 22.44
CA PHE A 488 5.38 0.74 22.55
C PHE A 488 6.65 -0.13 22.51
N LEU A 489 7.83 0.49 22.50
CA LEU A 489 9.10 -0.23 22.36
C LEU A 489 9.94 -0.10 23.64
N PRO A 490 10.90 -1.01 23.87
CA PRO A 490 11.70 -1.04 25.11
C PRO A 490 12.38 0.29 25.47
N GLN A 491 12.80 1.07 24.46
CA GLN A 491 13.45 2.36 24.69
C GLN A 491 12.56 3.36 25.43
N ALA A 492 11.23 3.19 25.43
CA ALA A 492 10.33 4.07 26.19
C ALA A 492 10.46 3.88 27.72
N SER A 493 10.83 2.68 28.17
CA SER A 493 11.01 2.34 29.58
C SER A 493 12.47 2.27 30.02
N GLU A 494 13.39 2.06 29.08
CA GLU A 494 14.81 1.89 29.39
C GLU A 494 15.61 3.19 29.35
N LEU A 495 15.12 4.22 28.62
CA LEU A 495 15.79 5.50 28.50
C LEU A 495 15.21 6.53 29.47
N GLU A 496 16.07 7.47 29.89
CA GLU A 496 15.63 8.65 30.58
C GLU A 496 14.67 9.48 29.71
N GLU A 497 13.58 10.03 30.30
CA GLU A 497 12.49 10.68 29.57
C GLU A 497 12.97 11.78 28.60
N GLY A 498 13.90 12.66 29.06
CA GLY A 498 14.41 13.72 28.20
C GLY A 498 15.20 13.21 27.00
N LEU A 499 15.92 12.11 27.16
CA LEU A 499 16.65 11.45 26.06
C LEU A 499 15.69 10.77 25.09
N PHE A 500 14.68 10.07 25.61
CA PHE A 500 13.64 9.44 24.82
C PHE A 500 12.88 10.48 23.98
N GLU A 501 12.40 11.56 24.60
CA GLU A 501 11.67 12.61 23.90
C GLU A 501 12.53 13.28 22.82
N ARG A 502 13.81 13.49 23.07
CA ARG A 502 14.72 14.10 22.08
C ARG A 502 15.00 13.21 20.87
N LEU A 503 15.16 11.90 21.07
CA LEU A 503 15.63 10.97 20.01
C LEU A 503 14.52 10.19 19.33
N PHE A 504 13.41 9.93 20.00
CA PHE A 504 12.33 9.05 19.56
C PHE A 504 10.95 9.73 19.59
N GLY A 505 10.59 10.35 20.69
CA GLY A 505 9.36 11.15 20.79
C GLY A 505 9.36 12.29 19.78
N THR A 506 10.46 13.00 19.67
CA THR A 506 10.71 14.08 18.70
C THR A 506 9.52 15.04 18.53
N PRO A 507 8.96 15.60 19.61
CA PRO A 507 7.84 16.53 19.50
C PRO A 507 8.25 17.78 18.71
N GLN A 508 7.39 18.17 17.78
CA GLN A 508 7.65 19.31 16.91
C GLN A 508 6.96 20.58 17.43
N LYS A 509 7.54 21.74 17.14
CA LYS A 509 6.94 23.05 17.49
C LYS A 509 5.93 23.53 16.45
N ILE A 510 5.85 22.86 15.29
CA ILE A 510 4.96 23.23 14.20
C ILE A 510 3.57 22.68 14.51
N ASP A 511 2.57 23.56 14.47
CA ASP A 511 1.17 23.16 14.53
C ASP A 511 0.74 22.60 13.16
N VAL A 512 0.23 21.37 13.14
CA VAL A 512 -0.19 20.67 11.93
C VAL A 512 -1.34 21.40 11.21
N ALA A 513 -2.30 21.94 11.97
CA ALA A 513 -3.44 22.67 11.42
C ALA A 513 -3.00 23.99 10.79
N ASP A 514 -2.09 24.72 11.45
CA ASP A 514 -1.56 25.98 10.92
C ASP A 514 -0.73 25.76 9.66
N LEU A 515 0.07 24.70 9.61
CA LEU A 515 0.83 24.34 8.41
C LEU A 515 -0.11 24.03 7.23
N ALA A 516 -1.17 23.27 7.47
CA ALA A 516 -2.17 22.94 6.45
C ALA A 516 -2.87 24.21 5.93
N ARG A 517 -3.26 25.13 6.82
CA ARG A 517 -3.86 26.43 6.46
C ARG A 517 -2.89 27.30 5.66
N ALA A 518 -1.62 27.35 6.07
CA ALA A 518 -0.57 28.09 5.36
C ALA A 518 -0.33 27.54 3.93
N ALA A 519 -0.51 26.24 3.73
CA ALA A 519 -0.47 25.60 2.43
C ALA A 519 -1.77 25.80 1.59
N GLY A 520 -2.77 26.49 2.14
CA GLY A 520 -4.04 26.79 1.47
C GLY A 520 -5.03 25.63 1.47
N CYS A 521 -4.92 24.69 2.41
CA CYS A 521 -5.89 23.63 2.61
C CYS A 521 -7.03 24.07 3.54
N ASP A 522 -8.27 23.67 3.23
CA ASP A 522 -9.33 23.69 4.23
C ASP A 522 -8.93 22.76 5.38
N THR A 523 -9.16 23.21 6.63
CA THR A 523 -8.69 22.47 7.81
C THR A 523 -9.78 22.38 8.85
N ILE A 524 -10.02 21.18 9.36
CA ILE A 524 -11.00 20.88 10.40
C ILE A 524 -10.26 20.24 11.57
N GLU A 525 -10.48 20.74 12.78
CA GLU A 525 -9.93 20.14 14.00
C GLU A 525 -11.04 19.36 14.70
N VAL A 526 -10.73 18.14 15.14
CA VAL A 526 -11.67 17.20 15.76
C VAL A 526 -11.10 16.74 17.09
N ALA A 527 -11.88 16.90 18.15
CA ALA A 527 -11.53 16.47 19.49
C ALA A 527 -12.37 15.28 20.00
N SER A 528 -13.54 15.04 19.39
CA SER A 528 -14.48 14.01 19.82
C SER A 528 -14.63 12.91 18.77
N ARG A 529 -14.64 11.66 19.21
CA ARG A 529 -14.94 10.49 18.35
C ARG A 529 -16.33 10.60 17.71
N GLN A 530 -17.30 11.13 18.44
CA GLN A 530 -18.70 11.21 17.98
C GLN A 530 -18.89 12.21 16.84
N GLU A 531 -18.09 13.27 16.81
CA GLU A 531 -18.14 14.31 15.78
C GLU A 531 -17.38 13.93 14.51
N LEU A 532 -16.45 12.98 14.60
CA LEU A 532 -15.57 12.61 13.50
C LEU A 532 -16.32 12.28 12.19
N PRO A 533 -17.37 11.45 12.15
CA PRO A 533 -18.10 11.14 10.92
C PRO A 533 -18.68 12.39 10.23
N THR A 534 -19.30 13.30 10.99
CA THR A 534 -19.88 14.56 10.46
C THR A 534 -18.80 15.47 9.88
N HIS A 535 -17.64 15.54 10.55
CA HIS A 535 -16.50 16.32 10.07
C HIS A 535 -15.87 15.70 8.82
N LEU A 536 -15.83 14.38 8.71
CA LEU A 536 -15.37 13.68 7.52
C LEU A 536 -16.31 13.92 6.31
N ASP A 537 -17.63 13.93 6.51
CA ASP A 537 -18.59 14.28 5.46
C ASP A 537 -18.39 15.73 4.99
N SER A 538 -18.17 16.65 5.93
CA SER A 538 -17.87 18.04 5.62
C SER A 538 -16.56 18.18 4.85
N ALA A 539 -15.51 17.44 5.28
CA ALA A 539 -14.20 17.43 4.64
C ALA A 539 -14.27 16.91 3.19
N LEU A 540 -15.05 15.85 2.94
CA LEU A 540 -15.28 15.38 1.56
C LEU A 540 -15.95 16.46 0.71
N GLY A 541 -16.93 17.16 1.27
CA GLY A 541 -17.59 18.28 0.59
C GLY A 541 -16.64 19.43 0.28
N TYR A 542 -15.70 19.75 1.14
CA TYR A 542 -14.65 20.76 0.88
C TYR A 542 -13.64 20.24 -0.16
N ALA A 543 -13.16 19.02 0.02
CA ALA A 543 -12.19 18.41 -0.89
C ALA A 543 -12.69 18.37 -2.33
N ALA A 544 -13.94 18.03 -2.56
CA ALA A 544 -14.56 17.99 -3.89
C ALA A 544 -14.61 19.38 -4.58
N ARG A 545 -14.70 20.46 -3.80
CA ARG A 545 -14.83 21.83 -4.34
C ARG A 545 -13.53 22.61 -4.40
N ARG A 546 -12.63 22.39 -3.43
CA ARG A 546 -11.45 23.26 -3.21
C ARG A 546 -10.11 22.53 -3.25
N GLY A 547 -10.12 21.20 -3.22
CA GLY A 547 -8.92 20.36 -3.20
C GLY A 547 -8.61 19.83 -1.82
N PRO A 548 -7.38 19.40 -1.55
CA PRO A 548 -7.05 18.67 -0.34
C PRO A 548 -7.54 19.37 0.92
N THR A 549 -8.25 18.61 1.75
CA THR A 549 -8.75 19.06 3.05
C THR A 549 -8.06 18.26 4.14
N VAL A 550 -7.60 18.92 5.19
CA VAL A 550 -6.90 18.29 6.31
C VAL A 550 -7.82 18.25 7.53
N VAL A 551 -8.02 17.05 8.06
CA VAL A 551 -8.73 16.82 9.33
C VAL A 551 -7.69 16.47 10.37
N VAL A 552 -7.50 17.34 11.35
CA VAL A 552 -6.53 17.14 12.44
C VAL A 552 -7.25 16.58 13.65
N VAL A 553 -6.82 15.41 14.10
CA VAL A 553 -7.33 14.76 15.31
C VAL A 553 -6.23 14.74 16.36
N ARG A 554 -6.40 15.55 17.42
CA ARG A 554 -5.41 15.64 18.49
C ARG A 554 -5.60 14.51 19.49
N THR A 555 -4.51 13.80 19.78
CA THR A 555 -4.45 12.71 20.75
C THR A 555 -3.22 12.87 21.65
N ASP A 556 -3.02 11.95 22.59
CA ASP A 556 -1.87 11.94 23.49
C ASP A 556 -1.18 10.57 23.47
N ARG A 557 0.15 10.54 23.31
CA ARG A 557 0.95 9.31 23.23
C ARG A 557 0.89 8.43 24.47
N LYS A 558 0.89 9.05 25.67
CA LYS A 558 0.83 8.30 26.95
C LYS A 558 -0.56 7.71 27.14
N ALA A 559 -1.61 8.51 26.87
CA ALA A 559 -2.99 8.03 26.89
C ALA A 559 -3.21 6.91 25.86
N ASN A 560 -2.60 7.01 24.67
CA ASN A 560 -2.71 5.98 23.63
C ASN A 560 -2.10 4.64 24.07
N THR A 561 -0.91 4.63 24.70
CA THR A 561 -0.33 3.38 25.23
C THR A 561 -1.17 2.76 26.33
N ALA A 562 -1.73 3.57 27.22
CA ALA A 562 -2.63 3.10 28.28
C ALA A 562 -3.92 2.49 27.68
N LEU A 563 -4.49 3.13 26.68
CA LEU A 563 -5.68 2.64 25.97
C LEU A 563 -5.42 1.30 25.26
N HIS A 564 -4.29 1.15 24.59
CA HIS A 564 -3.92 -0.13 23.97
C HIS A 564 -3.83 -1.25 25.00
N SER A 565 -3.23 -0.98 26.17
CA SER A 565 -3.18 -1.95 27.26
C SER A 565 -4.56 -2.28 27.81
N GLU A 566 -5.46 -1.29 27.93
CA GLU A 566 -6.86 -1.51 28.31
C GLU A 566 -7.59 -2.39 27.29
N LEU A 567 -7.45 -2.11 26.00
CA LEU A 567 -8.04 -2.91 24.91
C LEU A 567 -7.55 -4.37 24.94
N GLU A 568 -6.25 -4.58 25.14
CA GLU A 568 -5.65 -5.91 25.27
C GLU A 568 -6.21 -6.66 26.49
N ALA A 569 -6.30 -6.00 27.64
CA ALA A 569 -6.83 -6.60 28.87
C ALA A 569 -8.32 -6.97 28.73
N GLU A 570 -9.14 -6.11 28.14
CA GLU A 570 -10.57 -6.38 27.94
C GLU A 570 -10.83 -7.50 26.93
N VAL A 571 -10.01 -7.61 25.87
CA VAL A 571 -10.07 -8.75 24.95
C VAL A 571 -9.70 -10.03 25.68
N ALA A 572 -8.65 -10.01 26.51
CA ALA A 572 -8.25 -11.18 27.29
C ALA A 572 -9.35 -11.62 28.28
N LEU A 573 -9.99 -10.65 28.94
CA LEU A 573 -11.12 -10.93 29.85
C LEU A 573 -12.33 -11.50 29.10
N ALA A 574 -12.60 -11.04 27.89
CA ALA A 574 -13.73 -11.51 27.09
C ALA A 574 -13.53 -12.96 26.56
N LEU A 575 -12.30 -13.49 26.63
CA LEU A 575 -11.95 -14.87 26.23
C LEU A 575 -11.75 -15.82 27.40
N SER A 576 -11.76 -15.33 28.65
CA SER A 576 -11.69 -16.15 29.86
C SER A 576 -13.07 -16.69 30.28
#